data_1b9d9285e5d2b1ae93f2260e96404005
#
_entry.id   1b9d9285e5d2b1ae93f2260e96404005
#
_cell.length_a   1.000
_cell.length_b   1.000
_cell.length_c   1.000
_cell.angle_alpha   90.00
_cell.angle_beta   90.00
_cell.angle_gamma   90.00
#
_symmetry.space_group_name_H-M   'P 1'
#
loop_
_entity.id
_entity.type
_entity.pdbx_description
1 polymer ?
#
loop_
_entity_poly.entity_id
_entity_poly.type
_entity_poly.pdbx_seq_one_letter_code
_entity_poly.pdbx_strand_id
1 'polypeptide(L)'
;RWDGVPSLAEGLRRVREKAQRTPAPHWVQVIGGWTWAQFTEQRYPTLEEINAATGDTPCMIMHLYDRAWLNRAGIRALGWTKDTPNMFGGAIERDASGNPTGLVMSTTSLASLVSVWLRIPRLSPEDQILSTRHFMREHNRLGITSVIDAGGGGQNYPDNYAAIAKLAADGQMTLRIGYTLFAQAPGKELDNYTAWAKLVKVGEGNDYYRMIGTGEYILYAAGDVANFAKDYPVPPAGVMEKNLAAVVKFIVGQGWPFRQHTSFDASASRVLDVLEQVNREMPLKNLRWGLDHCETLQPKTLARLAALGGSIDIQNRMSLDGEAFLKKYGAQAAADAPPIARIREMGIPLACGTDGNRATSYNPWIGLHWLVTGKTLGGAKLQGDKNLLDRTEALRLYTTGGAWISGEEGRKGTLEAGKFADLVILSADYFNVPEDRIKDIESLLTMVGGKVVYGAGPYSRLSPPLPPVAQDWLPVLEYGEYYKRGLEDAQNLARAFSRPQLIGDGGWGGACGCGVI
;
A
#
# COMPACT_ATOMS: atom_id res chain seq x y z
N ARG A 1 8.90 -4.81 -10.84
CA ARG A 1 7.52 -4.30 -10.76
C ARG A 1 7.00 -3.93 -12.14
N TRP A 2 5.68 -3.89 -12.27
CA TRP A 2 4.99 -3.54 -13.50
C TRP A 2 4.15 -2.25 -13.37
N ASP A 3 4.39 -1.46 -12.33
CA ASP A 3 3.77 -0.15 -12.20
C ASP A 3 4.03 0.69 -13.45
N GLY A 4 3.00 1.25 -14.06
CA GLY A 4 3.10 2.09 -15.26
C GLY A 4 3.59 1.42 -16.54
N VAL A 5 3.82 0.10 -16.54
CA VAL A 5 4.21 -0.64 -17.73
C VAL A 5 3.04 -0.66 -18.72
N PRO A 6 3.21 -0.17 -19.97
CA PRO A 6 2.08 0.05 -20.87
C PRO A 6 1.66 -1.19 -21.67
N SER A 7 2.48 -2.24 -21.70
CA SER A 7 2.19 -3.46 -22.46
C SER A 7 2.69 -4.70 -21.73
N LEU A 8 2.02 -5.82 -21.93
CA LEU A 8 2.44 -7.11 -21.44
C LEU A 8 3.79 -7.54 -22.03
N ALA A 9 4.02 -7.24 -23.31
CA ALA A 9 5.30 -7.50 -23.97
C ALA A 9 6.47 -6.82 -23.26
N GLU A 10 6.33 -5.55 -22.86
CA GLU A 10 7.32 -4.82 -22.07
C GLU A 10 7.49 -5.41 -20.67
N GLY A 11 6.40 -5.79 -20.03
CA GLY A 11 6.44 -6.48 -18.73
C GLY A 11 7.23 -7.79 -18.78
N LEU A 12 6.99 -8.61 -19.79
CA LEU A 12 7.70 -9.88 -20.00
C LEU A 12 9.17 -9.66 -20.40
N ARG A 13 9.49 -8.61 -21.15
CA ARG A 13 10.87 -8.22 -21.45
C ARG A 13 11.65 -7.95 -20.16
N ARG A 14 11.09 -7.15 -19.25
CA ARG A 14 11.70 -6.84 -17.94
C ARG A 14 11.90 -8.10 -17.09
N VAL A 15 10.92 -9.00 -17.08
CA VAL A 15 11.04 -10.29 -16.38
C VAL A 15 12.18 -11.12 -16.97
N ARG A 16 12.34 -11.16 -18.30
CA ARG A 16 13.42 -11.89 -18.96
C ARG A 16 14.80 -11.35 -18.59
N GLU A 17 14.99 -10.04 -18.68
CA GLU A 17 16.26 -9.39 -18.31
C GLU A 17 16.59 -9.62 -16.82
N LYS A 18 15.58 -9.61 -15.97
CA LYS A 18 15.75 -9.90 -14.56
C LYS A 18 16.14 -11.35 -14.32
N ALA A 19 15.50 -12.30 -15.00
CA ALA A 19 15.80 -13.72 -14.88
C ALA A 19 17.25 -14.04 -15.27
N GLN A 20 17.77 -13.36 -16.29
CA GLN A 20 19.17 -13.54 -16.72
C GLN A 20 20.22 -13.10 -15.69
N ARG A 21 19.83 -12.19 -14.78
CA ARG A 21 20.73 -11.65 -13.75
C ARG A 21 20.51 -12.23 -12.36
N THR A 22 19.36 -12.86 -12.13
CA THR A 22 19.00 -13.40 -10.81
C THR A 22 19.68 -14.74 -10.57
N PRO A 23 20.63 -14.85 -9.61
CA PRO A 23 21.34 -16.09 -9.35
C PRO A 23 20.49 -17.06 -8.52
N ALA A 24 20.73 -18.38 -8.69
CA ALA A 24 20.14 -19.36 -7.79
C ALA A 24 20.64 -19.14 -6.35
N PRO A 25 19.84 -19.38 -5.33
CA PRO A 25 18.47 -19.92 -5.35
C PRO A 25 17.37 -18.84 -5.43
N HIS A 26 17.71 -17.60 -5.78
CA HIS A 26 16.78 -16.47 -5.76
C HIS A 26 15.77 -16.51 -6.91
N TRP A 27 14.67 -15.78 -6.72
CA TRP A 27 13.51 -15.76 -7.61
C TRP A 27 13.30 -14.40 -8.25
N VAL A 28 12.80 -14.39 -9.45
CA VAL A 28 12.18 -13.19 -10.02
C VAL A 28 10.77 -13.05 -9.43
N GLN A 29 10.49 -11.86 -8.90
CA GLN A 29 9.21 -11.57 -8.28
C GLN A 29 8.61 -10.31 -8.88
N VAL A 30 7.37 -10.42 -9.39
CA VAL A 30 6.53 -9.28 -9.76
C VAL A 30 5.37 -9.23 -8.79
N ILE A 31 5.38 -8.25 -7.89
CA ILE A 31 4.44 -8.19 -6.78
C ILE A 31 3.78 -6.82 -6.75
N GLY A 32 2.45 -6.79 -6.91
CA GLY A 32 1.60 -5.61 -6.76
C GLY A 32 1.81 -4.49 -7.78
N GLY A 33 0.95 -3.51 -7.72
CA GLY A 33 1.06 -2.25 -8.43
C GLY A 33 0.75 -2.31 -9.94
N TRP A 34 0.05 -3.34 -10.41
CA TRP A 34 -0.31 -3.48 -11.82
C TRP A 34 -1.68 -4.14 -12.01
N THR A 35 -2.26 -3.90 -13.16
CA THR A 35 -3.50 -4.56 -13.61
C THR A 35 -3.39 -4.94 -15.09
N TRP A 36 -4.09 -5.99 -15.49
CA TRP A 36 -4.16 -6.39 -16.90
C TRP A 36 -4.79 -5.30 -17.78
N ALA A 37 -5.65 -4.47 -17.23
CA ALA A 37 -6.34 -3.41 -17.94
C ALA A 37 -5.42 -2.24 -18.35
N GLN A 38 -4.24 -2.09 -17.71
CA GLN A 38 -3.26 -1.08 -18.10
C GLN A 38 -2.48 -1.45 -19.37
N PHE A 39 -2.50 -2.73 -19.76
CA PHE A 39 -1.75 -3.21 -20.93
C PHE A 39 -2.51 -2.98 -22.23
N THR A 40 -1.80 -2.65 -23.30
CA THR A 40 -2.40 -2.56 -24.63
C THR A 40 -3.05 -3.86 -25.07
N GLU A 41 -2.56 -5.00 -24.59
CA GLU A 41 -3.11 -6.32 -24.88
C GLU A 41 -4.39 -6.66 -24.08
N GLN A 42 -4.73 -5.88 -23.05
CA GLN A 42 -5.94 -6.04 -22.24
C GLN A 42 -6.17 -7.46 -21.68
N ARG A 43 -5.09 -8.13 -21.28
CA ARG A 43 -5.14 -9.49 -20.75
C ARG A 43 -4.01 -9.79 -19.77
N TYR A 44 -4.17 -10.89 -19.06
CA TYR A 44 -3.11 -11.47 -18.22
C TYR A 44 -2.03 -12.17 -19.07
N PRO A 45 -0.81 -12.38 -18.52
CA PRO A 45 0.19 -13.26 -19.11
C PRO A 45 -0.28 -14.70 -19.10
N THR A 46 0.15 -15.49 -20.08
CA THR A 46 0.02 -16.95 -20.06
C THR A 46 1.23 -17.60 -19.36
N LEU A 47 1.05 -18.84 -18.89
CA LEU A 47 2.15 -19.60 -18.29
C LEU A 47 3.27 -19.90 -19.29
N GLU A 48 2.94 -20.07 -20.57
CA GLU A 48 3.89 -20.27 -21.66
C GLU A 48 4.77 -19.05 -21.86
N GLU A 49 4.18 -17.85 -21.87
CA GLU A 49 4.90 -16.58 -21.99
C GLU A 49 5.85 -16.36 -20.81
N ILE A 50 5.38 -16.66 -19.58
CA ILE A 50 6.21 -16.56 -18.38
C ILE A 50 7.36 -17.56 -18.43
N ASN A 51 7.10 -18.81 -18.79
CA ASN A 51 8.13 -19.84 -18.92
C ASN A 51 9.17 -19.47 -20.00
N ALA A 52 8.73 -18.93 -21.14
CA ALA A 52 9.61 -18.48 -22.22
C ALA A 52 10.48 -17.28 -21.81
N ALA A 53 9.95 -16.41 -20.93
CA ALA A 53 10.70 -15.26 -20.43
C ALA A 53 11.73 -15.63 -19.35
N THR A 54 11.45 -16.62 -18.50
CA THR A 54 12.23 -16.89 -17.28
C THR A 54 13.13 -18.12 -17.36
N GLY A 55 12.85 -19.06 -18.28
CA GLY A 55 13.61 -20.32 -18.40
C GLY A 55 13.64 -21.09 -17.07
N ASP A 56 14.84 -21.40 -16.61
CA ASP A 56 15.08 -22.15 -15.37
C ASP A 56 15.18 -21.28 -14.10
N THR A 57 15.08 -19.96 -14.22
CA THR A 57 15.02 -19.08 -13.06
C THR A 57 13.63 -19.10 -12.45
N PRO A 58 13.46 -19.49 -11.16
CA PRO A 58 12.15 -19.50 -10.52
C PRO A 58 11.50 -18.10 -10.56
N CYS A 59 10.20 -18.05 -10.86
CA CYS A 59 9.47 -16.81 -10.98
C CYS A 59 8.08 -16.90 -10.35
N MET A 60 7.67 -15.82 -9.67
CA MET A 60 6.33 -15.57 -9.18
C MET A 60 5.84 -14.23 -9.68
N ILE A 61 4.73 -14.21 -10.40
CA ILE A 61 4.00 -12.99 -10.78
C ILE A 61 2.69 -12.99 -10.01
N MET A 62 2.46 -11.99 -9.17
CA MET A 62 1.26 -11.85 -8.35
C MET A 62 0.45 -10.65 -8.84
N HIS A 63 -0.85 -10.86 -9.06
CA HIS A 63 -1.81 -9.81 -9.35
C HIS A 63 -2.69 -9.58 -8.13
N LEU A 64 -2.64 -8.38 -7.55
CA LEU A 64 -3.33 -8.03 -6.31
C LEU A 64 -3.21 -9.17 -5.29
N TYR A 65 -4.33 -9.58 -4.71
CA TYR A 65 -4.41 -10.77 -3.85
C TYR A 65 -5.37 -11.85 -4.43
N ASP A 66 -5.64 -11.79 -5.74
CA ASP A 66 -6.57 -12.75 -6.37
C ASP A 66 -5.87 -13.97 -6.95
N ARG A 67 -4.65 -13.80 -7.49
CA ARG A 67 -3.90 -14.89 -8.12
C ARG A 67 -2.39 -14.67 -8.17
N ALA A 68 -1.67 -15.76 -8.38
CA ALA A 68 -0.25 -15.74 -8.73
C ALA A 68 0.07 -16.80 -9.79
N TRP A 69 1.00 -16.48 -10.67
CA TRP A 69 1.58 -17.42 -11.63
C TRP A 69 2.98 -17.80 -11.17
N LEU A 70 3.23 -19.10 -11.13
CA LEU A 70 4.53 -19.71 -10.92
C LEU A 70 4.99 -20.33 -12.25
N ASN A 71 6.22 -20.07 -12.67
CA ASN A 71 6.78 -20.80 -13.80
C ASN A 71 7.15 -22.23 -13.41
N ARG A 72 7.49 -23.07 -14.37
CA ARG A 72 7.88 -24.47 -14.14
C ARG A 72 9.03 -24.60 -13.14
N ALA A 73 10.00 -23.69 -13.18
CA ALA A 73 11.11 -23.68 -12.23
C ALA A 73 10.64 -23.37 -10.80
N GLY A 74 9.68 -22.44 -10.63
CA GLY A 74 9.06 -22.15 -9.33
C GLY A 74 8.30 -23.35 -8.76
N ILE A 75 7.53 -24.07 -9.59
CA ILE A 75 6.84 -25.31 -9.18
C ILE A 75 7.86 -26.35 -8.68
N ARG A 76 8.96 -26.56 -9.45
CA ARG A 76 10.05 -27.48 -9.03
C ARG A 76 10.70 -27.04 -7.72
N ALA A 77 11.00 -25.76 -7.57
CA ALA A 77 11.64 -25.22 -6.37
C ALA A 77 10.76 -25.37 -5.12
N LEU A 78 9.44 -25.32 -5.28
CA LEU A 78 8.49 -25.58 -4.20
C LEU A 78 8.27 -27.08 -3.92
N GLY A 79 8.76 -27.96 -4.78
CA GLY A 79 8.54 -29.40 -4.69
C GLY A 79 7.08 -29.83 -4.93
N TRP A 80 6.33 -29.03 -5.72
CA TRP A 80 4.92 -29.35 -5.97
C TRP A 80 4.74 -30.47 -6.99
N THR A 81 3.81 -31.36 -6.68
CA THR A 81 3.44 -32.52 -7.48
C THR A 81 1.92 -32.61 -7.60
N LYS A 82 1.44 -33.62 -8.31
CA LYS A 82 0.00 -33.93 -8.37
C LYS A 82 -0.62 -34.21 -6.99
N ASP A 83 0.18 -34.63 -6.03
CA ASP A 83 -0.26 -34.98 -4.67
C ASP A 83 -0.17 -33.80 -3.68
N THR A 84 0.37 -32.66 -4.11
CA THR A 84 0.42 -31.44 -3.29
C THR A 84 -1.00 -30.96 -3.00
N PRO A 85 -1.41 -30.83 -1.72
CA PRO A 85 -2.76 -30.37 -1.40
C PRO A 85 -2.95 -28.89 -1.75
N ASN A 86 -4.20 -28.47 -1.94
CA ASN A 86 -4.52 -27.06 -2.01
C ASN A 86 -4.15 -26.35 -0.69
N MET A 87 -3.71 -25.12 -0.80
CA MET A 87 -3.37 -24.29 0.36
C MET A 87 -4.64 -23.76 1.04
N PHE A 88 -4.52 -23.44 2.31
CA PHE A 88 -5.60 -22.78 3.05
C PHE A 88 -6.08 -21.52 2.33
N GLY A 89 -7.36 -21.47 2.03
CA GLY A 89 -8.01 -20.34 1.37
C GLY A 89 -7.63 -20.13 -0.11
N GLY A 90 -7.04 -21.14 -0.76
CA GLY A 90 -6.70 -21.07 -2.18
C GLY A 90 -6.72 -22.40 -2.91
N ALA A 91 -6.61 -22.34 -4.22
CA ALA A 91 -6.58 -23.48 -5.11
C ALA A 91 -5.35 -23.43 -6.03
N ILE A 92 -4.69 -24.56 -6.19
CA ILE A 92 -3.68 -24.81 -7.21
C ILE A 92 -4.40 -25.30 -8.46
N GLU A 93 -4.31 -24.58 -9.56
CA GLU A 93 -4.83 -25.05 -10.84
C GLU A 93 -4.06 -26.27 -11.32
N ARG A 94 -4.78 -27.24 -11.91
CA ARG A 94 -4.20 -28.52 -12.37
C ARG A 94 -4.56 -28.80 -13.81
N ASP A 95 -3.64 -29.43 -14.52
CA ASP A 95 -3.88 -29.98 -15.84
C ASP A 95 -4.77 -31.25 -15.80
N ALA A 96 -5.11 -31.80 -16.97
CA ALA A 96 -5.91 -33.00 -17.09
C ALA A 96 -5.27 -34.26 -16.44
N SER A 97 -3.96 -34.23 -16.19
CA SER A 97 -3.22 -35.30 -15.51
C SER A 97 -3.09 -35.07 -14.00
N GLY A 98 -3.65 -33.97 -13.48
CA GLY A 98 -3.61 -33.58 -12.08
C GLY A 98 -2.36 -32.83 -11.65
N ASN A 99 -1.42 -32.52 -12.56
CA ASN A 99 -0.21 -31.78 -12.22
C ASN A 99 -0.50 -30.28 -12.04
N PRO A 100 0.19 -29.60 -11.10
CA PRO A 100 0.11 -28.15 -10.98
C PRO A 100 0.49 -27.44 -12.29
N THR A 101 -0.39 -26.57 -12.80
CA THR A 101 -0.08 -25.75 -13.99
C THR A 101 0.88 -24.62 -13.65
N GLY A 102 0.80 -24.10 -12.42
CA GLY A 102 1.52 -22.93 -11.92
C GLY A 102 0.59 -21.76 -11.56
N LEU A 103 -0.68 -21.80 -11.95
CA LEU A 103 -1.65 -20.80 -11.51
C LEU A 103 -2.18 -21.16 -10.11
N VAL A 104 -2.05 -20.19 -9.20
CA VAL A 104 -2.60 -20.25 -7.84
C VAL A 104 -3.69 -19.19 -7.71
N MET A 105 -4.86 -19.59 -7.29
CA MET A 105 -6.00 -18.71 -7.07
C MET A 105 -6.27 -18.54 -5.58
N SER A 106 -6.44 -17.32 -5.11
CA SER A 106 -7.05 -17.05 -3.82
C SER A 106 -8.57 -17.33 -3.91
N THR A 107 -9.12 -18.06 -2.96
CA THR A 107 -10.56 -18.41 -2.95
C THR A 107 -11.29 -17.78 -1.77
N THR A 108 -10.81 -17.98 -0.55
CA THR A 108 -11.41 -17.45 0.67
C THR A 108 -10.42 -16.72 1.56
N SER A 109 -9.12 -16.80 1.26
CA SER A 109 -8.08 -16.12 2.02
C SER A 109 -6.86 -15.82 1.15
N LEU A 110 -6.27 -14.63 1.32
CA LEU A 110 -4.98 -14.27 0.73
C LEU A 110 -3.81 -15.11 1.27
N ALA A 111 -4.03 -15.85 2.36
CA ALA A 111 -3.02 -16.71 2.99
C ALA A 111 -2.41 -17.73 2.01
N SER A 112 -3.16 -18.16 0.99
CA SER A 112 -2.66 -19.05 -0.06
C SER A 112 -1.48 -18.43 -0.83
N LEU A 113 -1.59 -17.18 -1.25
CA LEU A 113 -0.54 -16.48 -1.99
C LEU A 113 0.63 -16.10 -1.07
N VAL A 114 0.32 -15.65 0.14
CA VAL A 114 1.34 -15.34 1.16
C VAL A 114 2.15 -16.58 1.52
N SER A 115 1.52 -17.76 1.64
CA SER A 115 2.22 -19.01 1.95
C SER A 115 3.22 -19.43 0.88
N VAL A 116 2.96 -19.15 -0.39
CA VAL A 116 3.92 -19.33 -1.48
C VAL A 116 5.09 -18.35 -1.32
N TRP A 117 4.76 -17.08 -1.15
CA TRP A 117 5.75 -16.01 -1.03
C TRP A 117 6.72 -16.22 0.15
N LEU A 118 6.22 -16.72 1.29
CA LEU A 118 7.05 -17.02 2.47
C LEU A 118 8.07 -18.16 2.26
N ARG A 119 7.89 -18.97 1.22
CA ARG A 119 8.84 -20.06 0.85
C ARG A 119 9.93 -19.61 -0.10
N ILE A 120 9.85 -18.40 -0.62
CA ILE A 120 10.89 -17.81 -1.48
C ILE A 120 12.11 -17.45 -0.62
N PRO A 121 13.35 -17.76 -1.06
CA PRO A 121 14.56 -17.42 -0.33
C PRO A 121 14.66 -15.94 0.02
N ARG A 122 14.93 -15.64 1.28
CA ARG A 122 15.08 -14.28 1.79
C ARG A 122 16.50 -13.77 1.56
N LEU A 123 16.64 -12.45 1.56
CA LEU A 123 17.93 -11.77 1.61
C LEU A 123 18.60 -12.00 2.98
N SER A 124 19.91 -11.89 3.03
CA SER A 124 20.65 -11.84 4.30
C SER A 124 20.20 -10.64 5.15
N PRO A 125 20.36 -10.64 6.48
CA PRO A 125 20.02 -9.49 7.31
C PRO A 125 20.72 -8.20 6.86
N GLU A 126 21.96 -8.27 6.43
CA GLU A 126 22.74 -7.15 5.91
C GLU A 126 22.16 -6.61 4.60
N ASP A 127 21.82 -7.50 3.68
CA ASP A 127 21.17 -7.13 2.41
C ASP A 127 19.77 -6.55 2.63
N GLN A 128 19.03 -7.04 3.64
CA GLN A 128 17.73 -6.46 4.01
C GLN A 128 17.89 -5.02 4.50
N ILE A 129 18.91 -4.71 5.31
CA ILE A 129 19.19 -3.35 5.78
C ILE A 129 19.48 -2.43 4.58
N LEU A 130 20.37 -2.86 3.67
CA LEU A 130 20.71 -2.07 2.49
C LEU A 130 19.51 -1.89 1.55
N SER A 131 18.75 -2.96 1.31
CA SER A 131 17.53 -2.90 0.52
C SER A 131 16.49 -1.96 1.13
N THR A 132 16.35 -1.95 2.46
CA THR A 132 15.44 -1.03 3.19
C THR A 132 15.87 0.43 3.01
N ARG A 133 17.18 0.73 3.05
CA ARG A 133 17.70 2.09 2.79
C ARG A 133 17.35 2.56 1.37
N HIS A 134 17.52 1.69 0.37
CA HIS A 134 17.13 2.00 -1.00
C HIS A 134 15.62 2.19 -1.14
N PHE A 135 14.82 1.40 -0.45
CA PHE A 135 13.35 1.52 -0.48
C PHE A 135 12.87 2.82 0.18
N MET A 136 13.46 3.23 1.31
CA MET A 136 13.18 4.53 1.91
C MET A 136 13.53 5.68 0.93
N ARG A 137 14.68 5.58 0.24
CA ARG A 137 15.06 6.57 -0.77
C ARG A 137 14.08 6.61 -1.95
N GLU A 138 13.54 5.46 -2.36
CA GLU A 138 12.51 5.40 -3.40
C GLU A 138 11.22 6.11 -2.96
N HIS A 139 10.82 5.97 -1.69
CA HIS A 139 9.72 6.76 -1.14
C HIS A 139 10.02 8.26 -1.14
N ASN A 140 11.24 8.63 -0.73
CA ASN A 140 11.66 10.03 -0.77
C ASN A 140 11.68 10.60 -2.20
N ARG A 141 12.02 9.80 -3.22
CA ARG A 141 11.93 10.18 -4.64
C ARG A 141 10.49 10.51 -5.06
N LEU A 142 9.53 9.86 -4.46
CA LEU A 142 8.10 10.13 -4.67
C LEU A 142 7.55 11.27 -3.80
N GLY A 143 8.39 11.89 -2.96
CA GLY A 143 8.01 12.98 -2.07
C GLY A 143 7.41 12.51 -0.75
N ILE A 144 7.49 11.21 -0.44
CA ILE A 144 6.96 10.67 0.81
C ILE A 144 7.96 10.94 1.93
N THR A 145 7.50 11.54 3.02
CA THR A 145 8.26 11.86 4.23
C THR A 145 7.88 10.97 5.42
N SER A 146 6.65 10.46 5.40
CA SER A 146 6.11 9.61 6.46
C SER A 146 5.23 8.51 5.88
N VAL A 147 5.27 7.33 6.50
CA VAL A 147 4.34 6.22 6.20
C VAL A 147 3.81 5.60 7.49
N ILE A 148 2.66 4.96 7.37
CA ILE A 148 2.15 4.02 8.35
C ILE A 148 2.41 2.62 7.80
N ASP A 149 3.22 1.83 8.51
CA ASP A 149 3.35 0.41 8.24
C ASP A 149 2.21 -0.32 8.97
N ALA A 150 1.16 -0.61 8.22
CA ALA A 150 -0.03 -1.28 8.75
C ALA A 150 0.19 -2.79 9.01
N GLY A 151 1.44 -3.23 8.96
CA GLY A 151 1.80 -4.63 9.10
C GLY A 151 1.49 -5.44 7.83
N GLY A 152 1.51 -6.74 7.96
CA GLY A 152 1.16 -7.63 6.85
C GLY A 152 1.52 -9.08 7.11
N GLY A 153 0.94 -9.98 6.32
CA GLY A 153 1.25 -11.39 6.38
C GLY A 153 2.73 -11.67 6.14
N GLY A 154 3.35 -12.44 7.04
CA GLY A 154 4.78 -12.75 7.02
C GLY A 154 5.68 -11.72 7.71
N GLN A 155 5.11 -10.72 8.38
CA GLN A 155 5.84 -9.70 9.13
C GLN A 155 5.64 -9.93 10.64
N ASN A 156 6.36 -10.90 11.18
CA ASN A 156 6.27 -11.26 12.60
C ASN A 156 7.10 -10.30 13.47
N TYR A 157 6.49 -9.77 14.54
CA TYR A 157 7.16 -8.93 15.52
C TYR A 157 7.83 -9.80 16.61
N PRO A 158 9.05 -9.49 17.08
CA PRO A 158 9.91 -8.37 16.63
C PRO A 158 10.83 -8.72 15.45
N ASP A 159 10.97 -9.99 15.06
CA ASP A 159 12.06 -10.49 14.22
C ASP A 159 12.11 -9.82 12.83
N ASN A 160 10.96 -9.71 12.17
CA ASN A 160 10.90 -9.11 10.83
C ASN A 160 10.94 -7.56 10.85
N TYR A 161 10.91 -6.95 12.04
CA TYR A 161 11.08 -5.50 12.23
C TYR A 161 12.54 -5.11 12.49
N ALA A 162 13.44 -6.09 12.70
CA ALA A 162 14.80 -5.87 13.15
C ALA A 162 15.63 -4.96 12.22
N ALA A 163 15.48 -5.09 10.90
CA ALA A 163 16.21 -4.27 9.92
C ALA A 163 15.87 -2.78 10.07
N ILE A 164 14.59 -2.44 10.18
CA ILE A 164 14.13 -1.05 10.33
C ILE A 164 14.48 -0.54 11.73
N ALA A 165 14.28 -1.34 12.77
CA ALA A 165 14.64 -0.99 14.13
C ALA A 165 16.13 -0.66 14.27
N LYS A 166 17.00 -1.44 13.61
CA LYS A 166 18.42 -1.16 13.56
C LYS A 166 18.73 0.16 12.85
N LEU A 167 18.12 0.43 11.70
CA LEU A 167 18.30 1.70 10.98
C LEU A 167 17.84 2.89 11.82
N ALA A 168 16.76 2.72 12.60
CA ALA A 168 16.28 3.75 13.51
C ALA A 168 17.26 4.00 14.67
N ALA A 169 17.78 2.93 15.27
CA ALA A 169 18.78 3.01 16.35
C ALA A 169 20.09 3.67 15.87
N ASP A 170 20.52 3.37 14.63
CA ASP A 170 21.72 3.92 14.01
C ASP A 170 21.54 5.36 13.48
N GLY A 171 20.34 5.95 13.58
CA GLY A 171 20.03 7.30 13.07
C GLY A 171 20.05 7.37 11.54
N GLN A 172 19.82 6.27 10.83
CA GLN A 172 19.89 6.15 9.36
C GLN A 172 18.53 6.22 8.66
N MET A 173 17.48 6.59 9.38
CA MET A 173 16.15 6.76 8.81
C MET A 173 16.08 8.01 7.94
N THR A 174 15.53 7.86 6.74
CA THR A 174 15.20 8.97 5.83
C THR A 174 13.69 9.12 5.63
N LEU A 175 12.92 8.34 6.37
CA LEU A 175 11.47 8.28 6.34
C LEU A 175 10.98 8.12 7.77
N ARG A 176 9.87 8.76 8.14
CA ARG A 176 9.21 8.47 9.42
C ARG A 176 8.26 7.29 9.23
N ILE A 177 8.33 6.32 10.13
CA ILE A 177 7.49 5.12 10.09
C ILE A 177 6.77 4.95 11.41
N GLY A 178 5.44 5.12 11.39
CA GLY A 178 4.59 4.62 12.46
C GLY A 178 4.17 3.19 12.13
N TYR A 179 4.56 2.22 12.96
CA TYR A 179 4.20 0.82 12.69
C TYR A 179 3.11 0.31 13.61
N THR A 180 2.29 -0.57 13.07
CA THR A 180 1.28 -1.31 13.82
C THR A 180 1.70 -2.77 14.01
N LEU A 181 1.17 -3.41 15.04
CA LEU A 181 1.37 -4.84 15.28
C LEU A 181 0.28 -5.63 14.56
N PHE A 182 0.71 -6.58 13.76
CA PHE A 182 -0.15 -7.43 12.95
C PHE A 182 0.01 -8.89 13.37
N ALA A 183 -1.03 -9.48 13.98
CA ALA A 183 -1.00 -10.87 14.42
C ALA A 183 -0.80 -11.83 13.23
N GLN A 184 0.12 -12.78 13.36
CA GLN A 184 0.57 -13.62 12.24
C GLN A 184 -0.11 -14.99 12.18
N ALA A 185 -0.63 -15.47 13.30
CA ALA A 185 -1.17 -16.81 13.40
C ALA A 185 -2.70 -16.78 13.59
N PRO A 186 -3.50 -17.19 12.59
CA PRO A 186 -4.94 -17.30 12.73
C PRO A 186 -5.35 -18.15 13.96
N GLY A 187 -6.23 -17.61 14.80
CA GLY A 187 -6.67 -18.24 16.04
C GLY A 187 -5.70 -18.07 17.23
N LYS A 188 -4.58 -17.36 17.05
CA LYS A 188 -3.59 -17.04 18.08
C LYS A 188 -3.39 -15.55 18.29
N GLU A 189 -4.27 -14.74 17.75
CA GLU A 189 -4.14 -13.29 17.73
C GLU A 189 -4.06 -12.72 19.16
N LEU A 190 -4.93 -13.15 20.06
CA LEU A 190 -4.92 -12.72 21.46
C LEU A 190 -3.62 -13.09 22.17
N ASP A 191 -3.10 -14.30 21.92
CA ASP A 191 -1.83 -14.76 22.48
C ASP A 191 -0.67 -13.86 21.99
N ASN A 192 -0.66 -13.53 20.69
CA ASN A 192 0.34 -12.62 20.10
C ASN A 192 0.29 -11.24 20.76
N TYR A 193 -0.89 -10.59 20.82
CA TYR A 193 -1.03 -9.27 21.44
C TYR A 193 -0.66 -9.29 22.93
N THR A 194 -1.05 -10.34 23.65
CA THR A 194 -0.69 -10.51 25.06
C THR A 194 0.83 -10.62 25.27
N ALA A 195 1.52 -11.32 24.38
CA ALA A 195 2.97 -11.44 24.41
C ALA A 195 3.64 -10.10 24.08
N TRP A 196 3.19 -9.42 23.02
CA TRP A 196 3.78 -8.16 22.55
C TRP A 196 3.55 -6.98 23.50
N ALA A 197 2.43 -6.97 24.24
CA ALA A 197 2.18 -5.96 25.27
C ALA A 197 3.22 -5.94 26.42
N LYS A 198 4.00 -7.02 26.54
CA LYS A 198 5.14 -7.09 27.47
C LYS A 198 6.43 -6.55 26.87
N LEU A 199 6.50 -6.40 25.53
CA LEU A 199 7.69 -6.02 24.80
C LEU A 199 7.68 -4.57 24.34
N VAL A 200 6.51 -4.00 24.04
CA VAL A 200 6.38 -2.66 23.45
C VAL A 200 5.10 -1.98 23.87
N LYS A 201 5.13 -0.65 23.96
CA LYS A 201 3.97 0.21 24.27
C LYS A 201 3.69 1.16 23.11
N VAL A 202 2.44 1.60 22.98
CA VAL A 202 2.07 2.66 22.03
C VAL A 202 2.87 3.92 22.35
N GLY A 203 3.43 4.54 21.30
CA GLY A 203 4.31 5.70 21.40
C GLY A 203 5.78 5.36 21.63
N GLU A 204 6.12 4.11 21.94
CA GLU A 204 7.51 3.70 22.13
C GLU A 204 8.31 3.76 20.83
N GLY A 205 9.52 4.30 20.91
CA GLY A 205 10.41 4.58 19.79
C GLY A 205 10.86 6.05 19.76
N ASN A 206 11.02 6.60 18.58
CA ASN A 206 11.42 7.99 18.38
C ASN A 206 10.62 8.65 17.25
N ASP A 207 10.98 9.87 16.87
CA ASP A 207 10.26 10.62 15.82
C ASP A 207 10.37 10.01 14.41
N TYR A 208 11.25 9.04 14.21
CA TYR A 208 11.44 8.37 12.92
C TYR A 208 10.87 6.94 12.89
N TYR A 209 10.78 6.29 14.05
CA TYR A 209 10.29 4.92 14.10
C TYR A 209 9.62 4.65 15.44
N ARG A 210 8.32 4.36 15.43
CA ARG A 210 7.58 4.10 16.67
C ARG A 210 6.34 3.24 16.47
N MET A 211 5.96 2.52 17.51
CA MET A 211 4.73 1.75 17.59
C MET A 211 3.54 2.69 17.77
N ILE A 212 2.52 2.58 16.90
CA ILE A 212 1.34 3.45 16.92
C ILE A 212 0.01 2.73 17.18
N GLY A 213 -0.01 1.40 17.22
CA GLY A 213 -1.23 0.64 17.44
C GLY A 213 -1.16 -0.78 16.89
N THR A 214 -2.33 -1.34 16.57
CA THR A 214 -2.50 -2.69 16.03
C THR A 214 -3.35 -2.67 14.76
N GLY A 215 -3.14 -3.62 13.88
CA GLY A 215 -3.85 -3.77 12.60
C GLY A 215 -2.89 -3.86 11.43
N GLU A 216 -3.37 -3.94 10.15
CA GLU A 216 -4.80 -3.80 9.76
C GLU A 216 -5.69 -5.03 10.09
N TYR A 217 -5.12 -6.21 10.28
CA TYR A 217 -5.88 -7.40 10.74
C TYR A 217 -5.65 -7.61 12.22
N ILE A 218 -6.57 -7.14 13.08
CA ILE A 218 -6.53 -7.49 14.50
C ILE A 218 -7.03 -8.91 14.75
N LEU A 219 -7.88 -9.43 13.84
CA LEU A 219 -8.31 -10.82 13.82
C LEU A 219 -8.48 -11.28 12.36
N TYR A 220 -7.82 -12.35 11.95
CA TYR A 220 -7.90 -12.88 10.59
C TYR A 220 -9.32 -13.24 10.16
N ALA A 221 -10.08 -13.87 11.05
CA ALA A 221 -11.45 -14.29 10.76
C ALA A 221 -12.44 -13.14 10.61
N ALA A 222 -12.07 -11.92 11.00
CA ALA A 222 -12.90 -10.73 10.87
C ALA A 222 -12.64 -9.95 9.57
N GLY A 223 -11.50 -10.18 8.93
CA GLY A 223 -11.20 -9.60 7.64
C GLY A 223 -11.86 -10.34 6.47
N ASP A 224 -11.99 -9.65 5.36
CA ASP A 224 -12.46 -10.23 4.12
C ASP A 224 -11.34 -10.30 3.07
N VAL A 225 -11.63 -10.92 1.92
CA VAL A 225 -10.73 -10.96 0.78
C VAL A 225 -11.21 -9.94 -0.24
N ALA A 226 -10.38 -8.98 -0.55
CA ALA A 226 -10.64 -8.03 -1.60
C ALA A 226 -10.49 -8.67 -2.98
N ASN A 227 -11.50 -9.44 -3.38
CA ASN A 227 -11.62 -9.97 -4.72
C ASN A 227 -12.99 -9.58 -5.28
N PHE A 228 -13.02 -8.47 -5.98
CA PHE A 228 -14.27 -7.92 -6.51
C PHE A 228 -14.82 -8.68 -7.71
N ALA A 229 -14.09 -9.63 -8.27
CA ALA A 229 -14.60 -10.50 -9.33
C ALA A 229 -15.52 -11.61 -8.79
N LYS A 230 -15.56 -11.84 -7.46
CA LYS A 230 -16.35 -12.87 -6.80
C LYS A 230 -17.24 -12.31 -5.69
N ASP A 231 -18.27 -13.05 -5.32
CA ASP A 231 -19.07 -12.72 -4.14
C ASP A 231 -18.27 -12.96 -2.86
N TYR A 232 -18.42 -12.09 -1.89
CA TYR A 232 -17.80 -12.28 -0.58
C TYR A 232 -18.44 -13.48 0.13
N PRO A 233 -17.66 -14.53 0.44
CA PRO A 233 -18.16 -15.68 1.17
C PRO A 233 -18.31 -15.32 2.65
N VAL A 234 -19.48 -14.86 3.07
CA VAL A 234 -19.75 -14.51 4.47
C VAL A 234 -19.58 -15.76 5.35
N PRO A 235 -18.59 -15.80 6.27
CA PRO A 235 -18.38 -16.95 7.13
C PRO A 235 -19.56 -17.15 8.09
N PRO A 236 -19.79 -18.38 8.60
CA PRO A 236 -20.80 -18.62 9.65
C PRO A 236 -20.56 -17.73 10.88
N ALA A 237 -21.67 -17.28 11.50
CA ALA A 237 -21.61 -16.49 12.73
C ALA A 237 -21.14 -17.32 13.95
N GLY A 238 -20.57 -16.67 14.94
CA GLY A 238 -20.32 -17.21 16.28
C GLY A 238 -18.86 -17.19 16.73
N VAL A 239 -17.97 -17.96 16.09
CA VAL A 239 -16.56 -18.05 16.52
C VAL A 239 -15.79 -16.77 16.27
N MET A 240 -16.00 -16.13 15.12
CA MET A 240 -15.34 -14.88 14.77
C MET A 240 -15.72 -13.78 15.76
N GLU A 241 -17.00 -13.60 16.03
CA GLU A 241 -17.52 -12.56 16.91
C GLU A 241 -16.98 -12.70 18.35
N LYS A 242 -16.97 -13.94 18.87
CA LYS A 242 -16.41 -14.21 20.20
C LYS A 242 -14.92 -13.88 20.29
N ASN A 243 -14.14 -14.30 19.29
CA ASN A 243 -12.70 -14.06 19.27
C ASN A 243 -12.39 -12.59 19.05
N LEU A 244 -13.11 -11.90 18.17
CA LEU A 244 -12.97 -10.48 17.94
C LEU A 244 -13.28 -9.67 19.22
N ALA A 245 -14.35 -10.00 19.94
CA ALA A 245 -14.68 -9.35 21.19
C ALA A 245 -13.55 -9.48 22.24
N ALA A 246 -12.95 -10.67 22.35
CA ALA A 246 -11.83 -10.90 23.26
C ALA A 246 -10.58 -10.09 22.88
N VAL A 247 -10.22 -10.08 21.59
CA VAL A 247 -9.08 -9.31 21.08
C VAL A 247 -9.32 -7.80 21.25
N VAL A 248 -10.50 -7.29 20.88
CA VAL A 248 -10.82 -5.86 21.01
C VAL A 248 -10.81 -5.43 22.46
N LYS A 249 -11.41 -6.19 23.39
CA LYS A 249 -11.38 -5.89 24.83
C LYS A 249 -9.94 -5.80 25.35
N PHE A 250 -9.06 -6.71 24.92
CA PHE A 250 -7.65 -6.66 25.27
C PHE A 250 -6.98 -5.39 24.76
N ILE A 251 -7.11 -5.10 23.46
CA ILE A 251 -6.51 -3.93 22.79
C ILE A 251 -7.00 -2.62 23.44
N VAL A 252 -8.30 -2.49 23.66
CA VAL A 252 -8.91 -1.33 24.32
C VAL A 252 -8.41 -1.19 25.77
N GLY A 253 -8.30 -2.31 26.48
CA GLY A 253 -7.74 -2.35 27.84
C GLY A 253 -6.28 -1.90 27.92
N GLN A 254 -5.50 -2.07 26.85
CA GLN A 254 -4.14 -1.54 26.71
C GLN A 254 -4.10 -0.07 26.26
N GLY A 255 -5.25 0.52 25.89
CA GLY A 255 -5.30 1.85 25.29
C GLY A 255 -4.67 1.91 23.88
N TRP A 256 -4.62 0.80 23.19
CA TRP A 256 -3.98 0.72 21.86
C TRP A 256 -4.94 1.14 20.76
N PRO A 257 -4.56 2.10 19.89
CA PRO A 257 -5.25 2.34 18.63
C PRO A 257 -5.30 1.06 17.79
N PHE A 258 -6.37 0.87 17.02
CA PHE A 258 -6.49 -0.32 16.18
C PHE A 258 -7.21 -0.06 14.86
N ARG A 259 -6.93 -0.92 13.89
CA ARG A 259 -7.54 -0.89 12.57
C ARG A 259 -7.91 -2.31 12.15
N GLN A 260 -9.06 -2.43 11.44
CA GLN A 260 -9.52 -3.71 10.94
C GLN A 260 -9.84 -3.61 9.45
N HIS A 261 -9.24 -4.48 8.67
CA HIS A 261 -9.49 -4.64 7.24
C HIS A 261 -10.95 -5.07 6.96
N THR A 262 -11.65 -4.28 6.17
CA THR A 262 -13.02 -4.57 5.70
C THR A 262 -13.25 -3.93 4.34
N SER A 263 -13.41 -4.72 3.29
CA SER A 263 -13.76 -4.22 1.94
C SER A 263 -15.26 -4.20 1.70
N PHE A 264 -15.97 -5.19 2.25
CA PHE A 264 -17.40 -5.39 2.02
C PHE A 264 -18.26 -4.94 3.19
N ASP A 265 -19.44 -4.38 2.87
CA ASP A 265 -20.43 -3.96 3.87
C ASP A 265 -20.80 -5.07 4.85
N ALA A 266 -20.93 -6.31 4.34
CA ALA A 266 -21.29 -7.45 5.17
C ALA A 266 -20.23 -7.76 6.25
N SER A 267 -18.94 -7.69 5.92
CA SER A 267 -17.85 -7.89 6.90
C SER A 267 -17.78 -6.72 7.88
N ALA A 268 -17.85 -5.49 7.39
CA ALA A 268 -17.85 -4.29 8.22
C ALA A 268 -19.02 -4.28 9.21
N SER A 269 -20.24 -4.63 8.75
CA SER A 269 -21.41 -4.70 9.62
C SER A 269 -21.24 -5.70 10.77
N ARG A 270 -20.67 -6.88 10.48
CA ARG A 270 -20.37 -7.90 11.51
C ARG A 270 -19.30 -7.45 12.52
N VAL A 271 -18.26 -6.78 12.04
CA VAL A 271 -17.24 -6.18 12.91
C VAL A 271 -17.90 -5.15 13.83
N LEU A 272 -18.76 -4.28 13.28
CA LEU A 272 -19.46 -3.28 14.07
C LEU A 272 -20.43 -3.88 15.10
N ASP A 273 -21.06 -5.03 14.83
CA ASP A 273 -21.90 -5.74 15.83
C ASP A 273 -21.09 -6.04 17.08
N VAL A 274 -19.85 -6.49 16.93
CA VAL A 274 -18.94 -6.78 18.03
C VAL A 274 -18.46 -5.49 18.71
N LEU A 275 -18.09 -4.47 17.92
CA LEU A 275 -17.61 -3.19 18.47
C LEU A 275 -18.70 -2.47 19.26
N GLU A 276 -19.96 -2.51 18.82
CA GLU A 276 -21.11 -1.98 19.55
C GLU A 276 -21.30 -2.70 20.90
N GLN A 277 -21.12 -4.02 20.91
CA GLN A 277 -21.18 -4.79 22.14
C GLN A 277 -20.05 -4.40 23.10
N VAL A 278 -18.81 -4.37 22.60
CA VAL A 278 -17.65 -3.99 23.45
C VAL A 278 -17.77 -2.55 23.93
N ASN A 279 -18.26 -1.62 23.09
CA ASN A 279 -18.42 -0.21 23.45
C ASN A 279 -19.35 0.02 24.64
N ARG A 280 -20.33 -0.88 24.91
CA ARG A 280 -21.21 -0.78 26.09
C ARG A 280 -20.45 -1.01 27.39
N GLU A 281 -19.40 -1.82 27.36
CA GLU A 281 -18.56 -2.15 28.52
C GLU A 281 -17.31 -1.27 28.58
N MET A 282 -16.71 -1.00 27.43
CA MET A 282 -15.45 -0.27 27.26
C MET A 282 -15.59 0.77 26.15
N PRO A 283 -15.85 2.05 26.44
CA PRO A 283 -16.10 3.08 25.44
C PRO A 283 -14.95 3.26 24.44
N LEU A 284 -15.24 3.19 23.14
CA LEU A 284 -14.27 3.28 22.05
C LEU A 284 -13.95 4.72 21.62
N LYS A 285 -14.84 5.69 21.88
CA LYS A 285 -14.75 7.06 21.36
C LYS A 285 -13.49 7.84 21.74
N ASN A 286 -12.78 7.41 22.78
CA ASN A 286 -11.54 8.03 23.24
C ASN A 286 -10.30 7.36 22.65
N LEU A 287 -10.49 6.35 21.82
CA LEU A 287 -9.43 5.61 21.16
C LEU A 287 -9.45 5.92 19.66
N ARG A 288 -8.29 6.03 19.05
CA ARG A 288 -8.21 6.08 17.57
C ARG A 288 -8.37 4.68 17.03
N TRP A 289 -9.50 4.44 16.39
CA TRP A 289 -9.75 3.17 15.73
C TRP A 289 -10.45 3.39 14.38
N GLY A 290 -10.33 2.43 13.48
CA GLY A 290 -10.94 2.56 12.18
C GLY A 290 -11.07 1.26 11.41
N LEU A 291 -11.76 1.38 10.29
CA LEU A 291 -11.86 0.34 9.26
C LEU A 291 -11.04 0.76 8.05
N ASP A 292 -10.35 -0.20 7.46
CA ASP A 292 -9.55 0.01 6.25
C ASP A 292 -10.30 -0.45 5.01
N HIS A 293 -10.06 0.23 3.88
CA HIS A 293 -10.60 -0.01 2.55
C HIS A 293 -12.04 0.46 2.35
N CYS A 294 -13.02 -0.19 2.93
CA CYS A 294 -14.42 0.24 2.99
C CYS A 294 -15.08 0.49 1.62
N GLU A 295 -14.71 -0.29 0.58
CA GLU A 295 -15.13 -0.01 -0.80
C GLU A 295 -16.64 -0.09 -1.01
N THR A 296 -17.36 -0.94 -0.25
CA THR A 296 -18.78 -1.16 -0.52
C THR A 296 -19.72 -0.79 0.63
N LEU A 297 -19.25 0.02 1.58
CA LEU A 297 -20.04 0.35 2.78
C LEU A 297 -21.34 1.07 2.45
N GLN A 298 -22.43 0.60 3.08
CA GLN A 298 -23.76 1.16 2.93
C GLN A 298 -24.01 2.26 3.97
N PRO A 299 -24.98 3.16 3.73
CA PRO A 299 -25.30 4.29 4.62
C PRO A 299 -25.54 3.88 6.07
N LYS A 300 -26.22 2.74 6.27
CA LYS A 300 -26.52 2.22 7.62
C LYS A 300 -25.26 1.82 8.37
N THR A 301 -24.32 1.17 7.69
CA THR A 301 -23.05 0.74 8.27
C THR A 301 -22.16 1.94 8.59
N LEU A 302 -22.11 2.93 7.69
CA LEU A 302 -21.41 4.20 7.94
C LEU A 302 -21.97 4.95 9.14
N ALA A 303 -23.30 5.01 9.31
CA ALA A 303 -23.92 5.66 10.45
C ALA A 303 -23.55 4.99 11.78
N ARG A 304 -23.48 3.66 11.81
CA ARG A 304 -23.03 2.88 12.98
C ARG A 304 -21.57 3.19 13.32
N LEU A 305 -20.69 3.18 12.31
CA LEU A 305 -19.27 3.51 12.48
C LEU A 305 -19.11 4.93 13.04
N ALA A 306 -19.82 5.92 12.47
CA ALA A 306 -19.80 7.30 12.94
C ALA A 306 -20.27 7.43 14.40
N ALA A 307 -21.36 6.72 14.76
CA ALA A 307 -21.90 6.72 16.12
C ALA A 307 -20.91 6.17 17.17
N LEU A 308 -20.04 5.25 16.77
CA LEU A 308 -18.97 4.69 17.60
C LEU A 308 -17.69 5.54 17.62
N GLY A 309 -17.61 6.60 16.80
CA GLY A 309 -16.43 7.45 16.67
C GLY A 309 -15.27 6.82 15.90
N GLY A 310 -15.58 5.91 14.99
CA GLY A 310 -14.59 5.27 14.12
C GLY A 310 -14.13 6.14 12.96
N SER A 311 -13.01 5.77 12.35
CA SER A 311 -12.43 6.40 11.16
C SER A 311 -12.39 5.44 9.98
N ILE A 312 -12.10 5.97 8.81
CA ILE A 312 -11.90 5.18 7.59
C ILE A 312 -10.56 5.58 6.96
N ASP A 313 -9.81 4.60 6.49
CA ASP A 313 -8.66 4.78 5.62
C ASP A 313 -8.88 4.03 4.31
N ILE A 314 -9.09 4.79 3.24
CA ILE A 314 -9.28 4.23 1.91
C ILE A 314 -7.94 4.06 1.20
N GLN A 315 -7.91 3.19 0.20
CA GLN A 315 -6.76 3.01 -0.69
C GLN A 315 -7.21 3.04 -2.15
N ASN A 316 -6.24 3.27 -3.02
CA ASN A 316 -6.51 3.37 -4.46
C ASN A 316 -6.63 2.01 -5.16
N ARG A 317 -7.02 0.95 -4.45
CA ARG A 317 -7.17 -0.41 -5.03
C ARG A 317 -8.15 -0.44 -6.20
N MET A 318 -9.22 0.36 -6.11
CA MET A 318 -10.21 0.48 -7.20
C MET A 318 -9.61 1.07 -8.49
N SER A 319 -8.46 1.75 -8.44
CA SER A 319 -7.74 2.16 -9.65
C SER A 319 -7.15 0.99 -10.43
N LEU A 320 -6.95 -0.16 -9.77
CA LEU A 320 -6.38 -1.38 -10.36
C LEU A 320 -7.42 -2.48 -10.61
N ASP A 321 -8.40 -2.62 -9.72
CA ASP A 321 -9.41 -3.69 -9.78
C ASP A 321 -10.81 -3.17 -10.18
N GLY A 322 -10.91 -1.90 -10.54
CA GLY A 322 -12.17 -1.24 -10.85
C GLY A 322 -12.89 -1.84 -12.06
N GLU A 323 -12.18 -2.32 -13.07
CA GLU A 323 -12.79 -2.99 -14.22
C GLU A 323 -13.48 -4.30 -13.81
N ALA A 324 -12.88 -5.06 -12.88
CA ALA A 324 -13.50 -6.27 -12.34
C ALA A 324 -14.74 -5.93 -11.51
N PHE A 325 -14.65 -4.89 -10.68
CA PHE A 325 -15.77 -4.38 -9.89
C PHE A 325 -16.91 -3.91 -10.78
N LEU A 326 -16.62 -3.09 -11.79
CA LEU A 326 -17.60 -2.58 -12.75
C LEU A 326 -18.32 -3.71 -13.48
N LYS A 327 -17.58 -4.72 -13.90
CA LYS A 327 -18.14 -5.89 -14.57
C LYS A 327 -19.07 -6.70 -13.66
N LYS A 328 -18.75 -6.82 -12.37
CA LYS A 328 -19.50 -7.64 -11.41
C LYS A 328 -20.70 -6.92 -10.83
N TYR A 329 -20.52 -5.66 -10.40
CA TYR A 329 -21.52 -4.92 -9.62
C TYR A 329 -22.23 -3.83 -10.41
N GLY A 330 -21.76 -3.51 -11.61
CA GLY A 330 -22.34 -2.50 -12.50
C GLY A 330 -21.94 -1.05 -12.16
N ALA A 331 -22.28 -0.14 -13.08
CA ALA A 331 -21.85 1.25 -13.02
C ALA A 331 -22.40 2.01 -11.80
N GLN A 332 -23.64 1.71 -11.38
CA GLN A 332 -24.24 2.38 -10.23
C GLN A 332 -23.50 2.10 -8.93
N ALA A 333 -23.14 0.83 -8.68
CA ALA A 333 -22.35 0.44 -7.51
C ALA A 333 -20.92 1.00 -7.59
N ALA A 334 -20.31 0.96 -8.77
CA ALA A 334 -18.97 1.47 -9.00
C ALA A 334 -18.86 2.98 -8.78
N ALA A 335 -19.90 3.74 -9.12
CA ALA A 335 -19.94 5.19 -8.94
C ALA A 335 -19.82 5.62 -7.45
N ASP A 336 -20.14 4.73 -6.51
CA ASP A 336 -20.16 4.97 -5.06
C ASP A 336 -19.16 4.05 -4.30
N ALA A 337 -18.11 3.58 -4.95
CA ALA A 337 -17.16 2.65 -4.38
C ALA A 337 -15.72 3.17 -4.44
N PRO A 338 -15.12 3.52 -3.27
CA PRO A 338 -15.73 3.69 -1.94
C PRO A 338 -16.65 4.93 -1.88
N PRO A 339 -17.57 5.01 -0.91
CA PRO A 339 -18.58 6.09 -0.82
C PRO A 339 -18.00 7.37 -0.18
N ILE A 340 -16.99 7.96 -0.80
CA ILE A 340 -16.18 9.09 -0.27
C ILE A 340 -17.07 10.29 0.11
N ALA A 341 -17.98 10.67 -0.77
CA ALA A 341 -18.88 11.80 -0.53
C ALA A 341 -19.66 11.62 0.76
N ARG A 342 -20.23 10.44 0.97
CA ARG A 342 -21.05 10.12 2.14
C ARG A 342 -20.23 10.03 3.43
N ILE A 343 -19.02 9.46 3.37
CA ILE A 343 -18.09 9.44 4.51
C ILE A 343 -17.83 10.87 4.97
N ARG A 344 -17.58 11.77 4.05
CA ARG A 344 -17.32 13.20 4.33
C ARG A 344 -18.56 13.92 4.85
N GLU A 345 -19.72 13.73 4.23
CA GLU A 345 -21.01 14.30 4.67
C GLU A 345 -21.34 13.93 6.13
N MET A 346 -20.98 12.72 6.53
CA MET A 346 -21.17 12.24 7.90
C MET A 346 -20.08 12.70 8.89
N GLY A 347 -19.06 13.44 8.43
CA GLY A 347 -17.96 13.92 9.26
C GLY A 347 -17.07 12.80 9.82
N ILE A 348 -17.06 11.62 9.19
CA ILE A 348 -16.20 10.51 9.58
C ILE A 348 -14.75 10.89 9.23
N PRO A 349 -13.80 10.79 10.19
CA PRO A 349 -12.39 11.02 9.88
C PRO A 349 -11.92 10.10 8.75
N LEU A 350 -11.34 10.70 7.70
CA LEU A 350 -10.96 10.01 6.48
C LEU A 350 -9.51 10.28 6.13
N ALA A 351 -8.78 9.21 5.80
CA ALA A 351 -7.45 9.28 5.23
C ALA A 351 -7.37 8.42 3.96
N CYS A 352 -6.28 8.57 3.23
CA CYS A 352 -5.97 7.71 2.11
C CYS A 352 -4.52 7.22 2.18
N GLY A 353 -4.35 5.92 1.98
CA GLY A 353 -3.07 5.27 1.86
C GLY A 353 -2.85 4.63 0.49
N THR A 354 -1.70 4.00 0.29
CA THR A 354 -1.39 3.32 -0.98
C THR A 354 -1.68 1.83 -0.95
N ASP A 355 -1.74 1.19 0.22
CA ASP A 355 -1.71 -0.28 0.36
C ASP A 355 -0.56 -0.90 -0.48
N GLY A 356 0.50 -0.11 -0.70
CA GLY A 356 1.71 -0.57 -1.37
C GLY A 356 2.56 -1.37 -0.38
N ASN A 357 3.29 -2.31 -0.85
CA ASN A 357 3.77 -2.55 -2.22
C ASN A 357 3.24 -3.86 -2.82
N ARG A 358 2.50 -4.66 -2.06
CA ARG A 358 2.01 -5.99 -2.52
C ARG A 358 0.68 -5.91 -3.26
N ALA A 359 -0.28 -5.18 -2.72
CA ALA A 359 -1.57 -5.01 -3.36
C ALA A 359 -1.48 -3.97 -4.49
N THR A 360 -1.19 -2.73 -4.14
CA THR A 360 -1.20 -1.63 -5.10
C THR A 360 0.20 -1.06 -5.35
N SER A 361 0.27 0.04 -6.07
CA SER A 361 1.49 0.83 -6.21
C SER A 361 1.76 1.63 -4.94
N TYR A 362 3.02 1.67 -4.50
CA TYR A 362 3.44 2.56 -3.42
C TYR A 362 3.58 4.03 -3.88
N ASN A 363 3.30 4.33 -5.17
CA ASN A 363 3.32 5.69 -5.70
C ASN A 363 2.03 6.43 -5.30
N PRO A 364 2.07 7.45 -4.41
CA PRO A 364 0.88 8.16 -3.96
C PRO A 364 0.22 8.98 -5.07
N TRP A 365 0.98 9.38 -6.10
CA TRP A 365 0.47 10.15 -7.21
C TRP A 365 -0.54 9.39 -8.07
N ILE A 366 -0.46 8.05 -8.10
CA ILE A 366 -1.48 7.20 -8.70
C ILE A 366 -2.78 7.29 -7.90
N GLY A 367 -2.70 7.27 -6.58
CA GLY A 367 -3.87 7.42 -5.71
C GLY A 367 -4.49 8.82 -5.83
N LEU A 368 -3.67 9.87 -5.84
CA LEU A 368 -4.13 11.25 -6.04
C LEU A 368 -4.79 11.44 -7.42
N HIS A 369 -4.22 10.87 -8.48
CA HIS A 369 -4.84 10.85 -9.80
C HIS A 369 -6.23 10.19 -9.75
N TRP A 370 -6.35 9.03 -9.10
CA TRP A 370 -7.60 8.31 -8.97
C TRP A 370 -8.65 9.11 -8.18
N LEU A 371 -8.30 9.71 -7.05
CA LEU A 371 -9.20 10.52 -6.22
C LEU A 371 -9.76 11.73 -6.97
N VAL A 372 -8.96 12.35 -7.85
CA VAL A 372 -9.34 13.54 -8.62
C VAL A 372 -10.15 13.16 -9.86
N THR A 373 -9.78 12.10 -10.56
CA THR A 373 -10.35 11.76 -11.87
C THR A 373 -11.41 10.67 -11.82
N GLY A 374 -11.38 9.80 -10.80
CA GLY A 374 -12.19 8.59 -10.72
C GLY A 374 -11.87 7.55 -11.78
N LYS A 375 -10.72 7.66 -12.47
CA LYS A 375 -10.30 6.76 -13.54
C LYS A 375 -9.42 5.64 -13.02
N THR A 376 -9.64 4.44 -13.53
CA THR A 376 -8.73 3.30 -13.33
C THR A 376 -7.43 3.48 -14.11
N LEU A 377 -6.44 2.64 -13.84
CA LEU A 377 -5.20 2.60 -14.66
C LEU A 377 -5.45 2.13 -16.09
N GLY A 378 -6.53 1.38 -16.32
CA GLY A 378 -7.00 0.99 -17.65
C GLY A 378 -7.75 2.12 -18.38
N GLY A 379 -8.03 3.24 -17.69
CA GLY A 379 -8.70 4.41 -18.26
C GLY A 379 -10.22 4.41 -18.12
N ALA A 380 -10.83 3.40 -17.51
CA ALA A 380 -12.26 3.38 -17.27
C ALA A 380 -12.66 4.42 -16.21
N LYS A 381 -13.70 5.24 -16.49
CA LYS A 381 -14.31 6.12 -15.49
C LYS A 381 -15.15 5.26 -14.56
N LEU A 382 -14.71 5.15 -13.31
CA LEU A 382 -15.34 4.30 -12.30
C LEU A 382 -16.25 5.10 -11.38
N GLN A 383 -15.67 6.12 -10.70
CA GLN A 383 -16.39 6.88 -9.70
C GLN A 383 -17.33 7.93 -10.30
N GLY A 384 -18.48 8.11 -9.66
CA GLY A 384 -19.41 9.20 -9.95
C GLY A 384 -18.85 10.55 -9.48
N ASP A 385 -19.28 11.63 -10.14
CA ASP A 385 -18.73 12.98 -9.91
C ASP A 385 -18.86 13.45 -8.46
N LYS A 386 -19.86 12.99 -7.71
CA LYS A 386 -20.03 13.31 -6.29
C LYS A 386 -18.89 12.77 -5.39
N ASN A 387 -18.29 11.67 -5.79
CA ASN A 387 -17.20 11.02 -5.07
C ASN A 387 -15.82 11.54 -5.45
N LEU A 388 -15.71 12.37 -6.50
CA LEU A 388 -14.46 12.99 -6.87
C LEU A 388 -14.07 14.06 -5.84
N LEU A 389 -12.80 14.17 -5.59
CA LEU A 389 -12.24 15.21 -4.73
C LEU A 389 -11.56 16.29 -5.57
N ASP A 390 -11.66 17.53 -5.13
CA ASP A 390 -10.72 18.52 -5.63
C ASP A 390 -9.28 18.19 -5.20
N ARG A 391 -8.31 18.80 -5.84
CA ARG A 391 -6.89 18.50 -5.63
C ARG A 391 -6.43 18.78 -4.20
N THR A 392 -6.97 19.82 -3.57
CA THR A 392 -6.64 20.17 -2.18
C THR A 392 -7.17 19.10 -1.21
N GLU A 393 -8.39 18.69 -1.39
CA GLU A 393 -9.02 17.67 -0.54
C GLU A 393 -8.36 16.31 -0.72
N ALA A 394 -8.08 15.91 -1.97
CA ALA A 394 -7.36 14.67 -2.24
C ALA A 394 -5.97 14.65 -1.57
N LEU A 395 -5.24 15.77 -1.65
CA LEU A 395 -3.94 15.90 -1.01
C LEU A 395 -4.02 15.85 0.52
N ARG A 396 -5.05 16.47 1.12
CA ARG A 396 -5.28 16.42 2.56
C ARG A 396 -5.47 15.01 3.09
N LEU A 397 -6.07 14.09 2.32
CA LEU A 397 -6.20 12.70 2.74
C LEU A 397 -4.84 12.02 2.91
N TYR A 398 -3.86 12.35 2.07
CA TYR A 398 -2.48 11.83 2.17
C TYR A 398 -1.61 12.56 3.19
N THR A 399 -1.95 13.78 3.58
CA THR A 399 -1.14 14.61 4.49
C THR A 399 -1.77 14.69 5.88
N THR A 400 -2.76 15.57 6.08
CA THR A 400 -3.43 15.75 7.38
C THR A 400 -4.22 14.51 7.80
N GLY A 401 -4.84 13.79 6.87
CA GLY A 401 -5.53 12.52 7.14
C GLY A 401 -4.56 11.47 7.67
N GLY A 402 -3.44 11.23 6.97
CA GLY A 402 -2.41 10.30 7.43
C GLY A 402 -1.79 10.70 8.77
N ALA A 403 -1.55 12.00 8.98
CA ALA A 403 -1.07 12.51 10.27
C ALA A 403 -2.06 12.24 11.41
N TRP A 404 -3.37 12.41 11.15
CA TRP A 404 -4.41 12.11 12.12
C TRP A 404 -4.44 10.62 12.47
N ILE A 405 -4.37 9.73 11.47
CA ILE A 405 -4.35 8.27 11.71
C ILE A 405 -3.19 7.88 12.62
N SER A 406 -2.00 8.45 12.41
CA SER A 406 -0.81 8.15 13.24
C SER A 406 -0.80 8.88 14.59
N GLY A 407 -1.79 9.72 14.89
CA GLY A 407 -1.83 10.53 16.13
C GLY A 407 -0.79 11.65 16.16
N GLU A 408 -0.40 12.17 14.99
CA GLU A 408 0.70 13.14 14.86
C GLU A 408 0.26 14.46 14.18
N GLU A 409 -1.03 14.74 14.08
CA GLU A 409 -1.57 15.95 13.44
C GLU A 409 -1.06 17.25 14.06
N GLY A 410 -0.68 17.20 15.34
CA GLY A 410 -0.02 18.33 16.00
C GLY A 410 1.45 18.54 15.60
N ARG A 411 2.06 17.58 14.91
CA ARG A 411 3.51 17.57 14.62
C ARG A 411 3.84 17.52 13.13
N LYS A 412 2.93 17.02 12.28
CA LYS A 412 3.10 16.89 10.81
C LYS A 412 1.76 17.02 10.07
N GLY A 413 1.78 16.91 8.77
CA GLY A 413 0.61 16.96 7.90
C GLY A 413 0.30 18.34 7.32
N THR A 414 0.89 19.41 7.88
CA THR A 414 0.85 20.79 7.38
C THR A 414 2.21 21.44 7.54
N LEU A 415 2.45 22.53 6.80
CA LEU A 415 3.64 23.37 6.93
C LEU A 415 3.32 24.56 7.82
N GLU A 416 3.54 24.40 9.12
CA GLU A 416 3.31 25.40 10.14
C GLU A 416 4.50 25.48 11.09
N ALA A 417 4.74 26.66 11.66
CA ALA A 417 5.78 26.84 12.68
C ALA A 417 5.52 25.90 13.87
N GLY A 418 6.55 25.22 14.33
CA GLY A 418 6.48 24.25 15.44
C GLY A 418 6.23 22.80 15.01
N LYS A 419 5.90 22.54 13.73
CA LYS A 419 5.81 21.19 13.18
C LYS A 419 7.15 20.72 12.60
N PHE A 420 7.25 19.43 12.30
CA PHE A 420 8.43 18.89 11.63
C PHE A 420 8.69 19.59 10.30
N ALA A 421 9.95 19.85 10.02
CA ALA A 421 10.40 20.35 8.71
C ALA A 421 10.47 19.19 7.71
N ASP A 422 9.30 18.63 7.41
CA ASP A 422 9.08 17.58 6.42
C ASP A 422 8.39 18.22 5.23
N LEU A 423 9.09 18.33 4.10
CA LEU A 423 8.58 19.02 2.93
C LEU A 423 9.13 18.43 1.62
N VAL A 424 8.44 18.74 0.53
CA VAL A 424 8.82 18.32 -0.81
C VAL A 424 8.70 19.46 -1.81
N ILE A 425 9.65 19.52 -2.75
CA ILE A 425 9.53 20.32 -3.96
C ILE A 425 9.23 19.34 -5.10
N LEU A 426 8.10 19.54 -5.75
CA LEU A 426 7.59 18.63 -6.78
C LEU A 426 8.18 18.95 -8.17
N SER A 427 8.21 17.95 -9.05
CA SER A 427 8.63 18.08 -10.44
C SER A 427 7.65 18.86 -11.32
N ALA A 428 6.40 19.02 -10.86
CA ALA A 428 5.37 19.80 -11.53
C ALA A 428 4.43 20.43 -10.50
N ASP A 429 3.74 21.50 -10.91
CA ASP A 429 2.69 22.11 -10.09
C ASP A 429 1.48 21.20 -10.04
N TYR A 430 1.30 20.50 -8.91
CA TYR A 430 0.21 19.57 -8.68
C TYR A 430 -1.17 20.20 -8.89
N PHE A 431 -1.33 21.49 -8.55
CA PHE A 431 -2.62 22.16 -8.63
C PHE A 431 -3.01 22.57 -10.06
N ASN A 432 -2.05 22.67 -10.97
CA ASN A 432 -2.26 23.16 -12.34
C ASN A 432 -1.88 22.16 -13.44
N VAL A 433 -1.09 21.12 -13.12
CA VAL A 433 -0.73 20.09 -14.12
C VAL A 433 -1.99 19.41 -14.69
N PRO A 434 -2.04 19.03 -15.98
CA PRO A 434 -3.14 18.23 -16.51
C PRO A 434 -3.40 16.98 -15.65
N GLU A 435 -4.68 16.65 -15.43
CA GLU A 435 -5.07 15.56 -14.52
C GLU A 435 -4.35 14.23 -14.83
N ASP A 436 -4.29 13.85 -16.10
CA ASP A 436 -3.61 12.62 -16.53
C ASP A 436 -2.10 12.60 -16.28
N ARG A 437 -1.52 13.77 -15.93
CA ARG A 437 -0.09 13.91 -15.58
C ARG A 437 0.16 13.91 -14.07
N ILE A 438 -0.87 13.90 -13.24
CA ILE A 438 -0.70 13.83 -11.76
C ILE A 438 0.11 12.59 -11.38
N LYS A 439 -0.18 11.44 -11.99
CA LYS A 439 0.52 10.17 -11.73
C LYS A 439 2.02 10.17 -12.09
N ASP A 440 2.46 11.15 -12.88
CA ASP A 440 3.84 11.28 -13.34
C ASP A 440 4.68 12.23 -12.45
N ILE A 441 4.07 12.82 -11.42
CA ILE A 441 4.76 13.72 -10.48
C ILE A 441 5.78 12.94 -9.65
N GLU A 442 6.94 13.57 -9.45
CA GLU A 442 8.02 13.10 -8.59
C GLU A 442 8.54 14.24 -7.72
N SER A 443 9.44 13.95 -6.82
CA SER A 443 10.13 14.98 -6.05
C SER A 443 11.39 15.47 -6.78
N LEU A 444 11.62 16.77 -6.76
CA LEU A 444 12.92 17.37 -7.05
C LEU A 444 13.77 17.50 -5.79
N LEU A 445 13.13 17.71 -4.63
CA LEU A 445 13.78 17.73 -3.34
C LEU A 445 12.81 17.21 -2.28
N THR A 446 13.27 16.30 -1.44
CA THR A 446 12.55 15.85 -0.24
C THR A 446 13.39 16.11 0.99
N MET A 447 12.77 16.69 2.00
CA MET A 447 13.36 16.99 3.30
C MET A 447 12.58 16.31 4.41
N VAL A 448 13.27 15.68 5.35
CA VAL A 448 12.69 15.03 6.53
C VAL A 448 13.43 15.51 7.77
N GLY A 449 12.72 16.12 8.71
CA GLY A 449 13.31 16.67 9.92
C GLY A 449 14.36 17.74 9.65
N GLY A 450 14.16 18.58 8.62
CA GLY A 450 15.11 19.61 8.23
C GLY A 450 16.33 19.11 7.45
N LYS A 451 16.44 17.81 7.17
CA LYS A 451 17.55 17.21 6.42
C LYS A 451 17.10 16.83 5.02
N VAL A 452 17.86 17.23 3.99
CA VAL A 452 17.63 16.75 2.63
C VAL A 452 17.91 15.26 2.57
N VAL A 453 16.91 14.47 2.17
CA VAL A 453 17.01 13.01 2.03
C VAL A 453 16.99 12.55 0.58
N TYR A 454 16.51 13.42 -0.33
CA TYR A 454 16.52 13.22 -1.77
C TYR A 454 16.67 14.55 -2.50
N GLY A 455 17.40 14.56 -3.62
CA GLY A 455 17.55 15.69 -4.51
C GLY A 455 17.77 15.23 -5.95
N ALA A 456 17.07 15.87 -6.89
CA ALA A 456 17.15 15.61 -8.33
C ALA A 456 17.16 16.92 -9.11
N GLY A 457 17.47 16.86 -10.40
CA GLY A 457 17.51 18.04 -11.26
C GLY A 457 18.39 19.16 -10.68
N PRO A 458 17.86 20.37 -10.47
CA PRO A 458 18.61 21.50 -9.93
C PRO A 458 19.09 21.26 -8.48
N TYR A 459 18.48 20.35 -7.75
CA TYR A 459 18.84 20.02 -6.36
C TYR A 459 19.70 18.76 -6.23
N SER A 460 20.18 18.18 -7.33
CA SER A 460 20.97 16.93 -7.33
C SER A 460 22.23 17.02 -6.44
N ARG A 461 22.85 18.20 -6.36
CA ARG A 461 24.04 18.45 -5.50
C ARG A 461 23.75 18.38 -4.00
N LEU A 462 22.49 18.53 -3.60
CA LEU A 462 22.06 18.43 -2.20
C LEU A 462 21.69 16.99 -1.83
N SER A 463 21.55 16.12 -2.81
CA SER A 463 21.16 14.73 -2.59
C SER A 463 22.24 13.97 -1.81
N PRO A 464 21.87 13.24 -0.75
CA PRO A 464 22.82 12.34 -0.10
C PRO A 464 23.36 11.30 -1.09
N PRO A 465 24.56 10.76 -0.85
CA PRO A 465 25.10 9.64 -1.63
C PRO A 465 24.10 8.46 -1.67
N LEU A 466 24.12 7.72 -2.77
CA LEU A 466 23.36 6.47 -2.87
C LEU A 466 23.84 5.48 -1.81
N PRO A 467 22.92 4.76 -1.15
CA PRO A 467 23.33 3.64 -0.32
C PRO A 467 24.13 2.61 -1.14
N PRO A 468 25.07 1.89 -0.56
CA PRO A 468 25.75 0.80 -1.24
C PRO A 468 24.75 -0.21 -1.79
N VAL A 469 25.01 -0.74 -2.98
CA VAL A 469 24.24 -1.84 -3.57
C VAL A 469 24.89 -3.15 -3.14
N ALA A 470 24.17 -3.97 -2.38
CA ALA A 470 24.69 -5.23 -1.90
C ALA A 470 24.87 -6.25 -3.05
N GLN A 471 23.88 -6.32 -3.93
CA GLN A 471 23.83 -7.28 -5.03
C GLN A 471 23.32 -6.58 -6.30
N ASP A 472 23.99 -6.79 -7.42
CA ASP A 472 23.68 -6.16 -8.70
C ASP A 472 22.36 -6.65 -9.35
N TRP A 473 21.85 -7.80 -8.89
CA TRP A 473 20.57 -8.36 -9.32
C TRP A 473 19.37 -7.84 -8.49
N LEU A 474 19.57 -7.08 -7.42
CA LEU A 474 18.47 -6.50 -6.65
C LEU A 474 17.70 -5.43 -7.44
N PRO A 475 16.39 -5.28 -7.23
CA PRO A 475 15.57 -4.29 -7.96
C PRO A 475 15.92 -2.84 -7.63
N VAL A 476 16.78 -2.60 -6.64
CA VAL A 476 17.18 -1.25 -6.21
C VAL A 476 17.82 -0.42 -7.33
N LEU A 477 18.44 -1.06 -8.31
CA LEU A 477 19.01 -0.42 -9.50
C LEU A 477 17.93 -0.01 -10.52
N GLU A 478 16.73 -0.55 -10.38
CA GLU A 478 15.62 -0.37 -11.31
C GLU A 478 14.52 0.53 -10.73
N TYR A 479 14.67 1.02 -9.49
CA TYR A 479 13.75 1.96 -8.89
C TYR A 479 13.61 3.22 -9.74
N GLY A 480 12.37 3.63 -10.00
CA GLY A 480 12.06 4.77 -10.86
C GLY A 480 12.25 4.52 -12.36
N GLU A 481 12.53 3.29 -12.81
CA GLU A 481 12.78 3.06 -14.24
C GLU A 481 11.60 3.41 -15.13
N TYR A 482 10.39 3.10 -14.74
CA TYR A 482 9.21 3.50 -15.50
C TYR A 482 8.85 5.00 -15.32
N TYR A 483 9.41 5.66 -14.32
CA TYR A 483 9.36 7.12 -14.13
C TYR A 483 10.45 7.86 -14.92
N LYS A 484 11.41 7.17 -15.54
CA LYS A 484 12.49 7.81 -16.33
C LYS A 484 11.98 8.65 -17.50
N ARG A 485 10.77 8.39 -17.98
CA ARG A 485 10.08 9.31 -18.90
C ARG A 485 9.83 10.69 -18.28
N GLY A 486 9.63 10.75 -16.94
CA GLY A 486 9.52 11.98 -16.20
C GLY A 486 10.84 12.72 -16.00
N LEU A 487 12.01 12.04 -16.05
CA LEU A 487 13.30 12.70 -15.90
C LEU A 487 13.64 13.64 -17.06
N GLU A 488 13.34 13.27 -18.30
CA GLU A 488 13.47 14.19 -19.44
C GLU A 488 12.46 15.34 -19.34
N ASP A 489 11.22 15.04 -18.95
CA ASP A 489 10.17 16.04 -18.71
C ASP A 489 10.47 16.88 -17.47
N ALA A 490 10.97 16.31 -16.38
CA ALA A 490 11.41 17.04 -15.19
C ALA A 490 12.64 17.93 -15.48
N GLN A 491 13.58 17.49 -16.32
CA GLN A 491 14.67 18.31 -16.79
C GLN A 491 14.19 19.45 -17.69
N ASN A 492 13.18 19.20 -18.53
CA ASN A 492 12.56 20.23 -19.37
C ASN A 492 11.74 21.22 -18.54
N LEU A 493 11.03 20.76 -17.50
CA LEU A 493 10.35 21.60 -16.52
C LEU A 493 11.35 22.41 -15.68
N ALA A 494 12.42 21.79 -15.18
CA ALA A 494 13.48 22.49 -14.46
C ALA A 494 14.15 23.57 -15.33
N ARG A 495 14.31 23.32 -16.63
CA ARG A 495 14.76 24.32 -17.61
C ARG A 495 13.73 25.43 -17.83
N ALA A 496 12.44 25.12 -17.78
CA ALA A 496 11.36 26.12 -17.88
C ALA A 496 11.29 27.02 -16.64
N PHE A 497 11.52 26.45 -15.45
CA PHE A 497 11.60 27.21 -14.18
C PHE A 497 12.91 28.00 -14.00
N SER A 498 13.97 27.61 -14.69
CA SER A 498 15.26 28.34 -14.65
C SER A 498 15.34 29.52 -15.62
N ARG A 499 14.29 29.87 -16.33
CA ARG A 499 14.24 31.11 -17.13
C ARG A 499 14.00 32.30 -16.21
N PRO A 500 14.86 33.37 -16.30
CA PRO A 500 14.80 34.55 -15.41
C PRO A 500 13.52 35.39 -15.53
N GLN A 501 12.55 35.03 -16.34
CA GLN A 501 11.34 35.82 -16.60
C GLN A 501 10.20 35.64 -15.57
N LEU A 502 10.37 34.82 -14.53
CA LEU A 502 9.35 34.66 -13.47
C LEU A 502 9.66 35.46 -12.19
N ILE A 503 10.78 36.18 -12.16
CA ILE A 503 11.05 37.17 -11.12
C ILE A 503 11.03 38.56 -11.80
N GLY A 504 9.83 39.09 -12.03
CA GLY A 504 9.69 40.49 -12.37
C GLY A 504 10.14 41.33 -11.20
N ASP A 505 10.93 42.35 -11.45
CA ASP A 505 11.28 43.42 -10.52
C ASP A 505 10.01 44.13 -10.02
N GLY A 506 9.39 43.54 -9.00
CA GLY A 506 8.15 44.05 -8.44
C GLY A 506 7.83 43.44 -7.11
N GLY A 507 8.28 44.08 -6.06
CA GLY A 507 7.71 44.10 -4.71
C GLY A 507 7.24 42.82 -4.10
N TRP A 508 7.73 42.49 -2.94
CA TRP A 508 7.19 41.55 -1.98
C TRP A 508 5.70 41.81 -1.74
N GLY A 509 4.82 41.11 -2.46
CA GLY A 509 3.36 41.30 -2.33
C GLY A 509 2.58 40.67 -3.47
N GLY A 510 2.71 39.41 -3.70
CA GLY A 510 1.88 38.69 -4.68
C GLY A 510 2.08 37.21 -4.54
N ALA A 511 0.99 36.52 -4.27
CA ALA A 511 0.81 35.10 -4.05
C ALA A 511 1.93 34.23 -4.61
N CYS A 512 2.75 33.70 -3.75
CA CYS A 512 3.68 32.64 -4.08
C CYS A 512 2.85 31.38 -4.37
N GLY A 513 2.69 31.05 -5.66
CA GLY A 513 2.07 29.81 -6.12
C GLY A 513 2.99 28.60 -5.90
N CYS A 514 3.62 28.54 -4.73
CA CYS A 514 4.38 27.36 -4.33
C CYS A 514 3.42 26.37 -3.71
N GLY A 515 3.06 25.36 -4.48
CA GLY A 515 2.46 24.13 -3.92
C GLY A 515 3.49 23.48 -3.00
N VAL A 516 3.50 23.90 -1.74
CA VAL A 516 4.35 23.30 -0.70
C VAL A 516 3.50 22.24 0.00
N ILE A 517 3.95 21.01 -0.05
CA ILE A 517 3.31 19.85 0.58
C ILE A 517 4.10 19.44 1.81
#